data_2cbe3cc49dfb39ca3699c86fd6eaba04
#
_entry.id   2cbe3cc49dfb39ca3699c86fd6eaba04
#
_cell.length_a   1.000
_cell.length_b   1.000
_cell.length_c   1.000
_cell.angle_alpha   90.00
_cell.angle_beta   90.00
_cell.angle_gamma   90.00
#
_symmetry.space_group_name_H-M   'P 1'
#
loop_
_entity.id
_entity.type
_entity.pdbx_description
1 polymer ?
#
loop_
_entity_poly.entity_id
_entity_poly.type
_entity_poly.pdbx_seq_one_letter_code
_entity_poly.pdbx_strand_id
1 'polypeptide(L)'
;MGHCKRSAVALALSFALLLLSLGTNPVLAQRRRTSGPVTNPSTSTQLRAADTATATRARLVLLIVVDQFRYDFLDRFGDLFIAGGLKRMLREGASWTEANYDHMPTYTAPGHATLMTGTWPSENGIVANDWYDRDAQKIVSNVSDPEDRTNSPAYRLFSGGATERASTPRRLTASTLGDELRMTTNGRSKVIGISVKDRSAILPAGRHATAAYWFSTHTGNMVSTSYYFTQLPAWVEKFNQARRADHFIAQPWPRLLQSEAEYLKRAGIDAAPWEKFGNATDADISFPHSFRKNQTADVYTPLDSSPFSNDLLLEFTQAAIVNEGLGQDADTDILTLSFSANDYVGHYYGPYSHETMDITLRTDRQIASLLDFVNSRIGLQNTLVVFTADHGVAPVPEHAAALNLPGSRISNSQLLEAIKAAIRQRYGRKDESKDTTADYVLSLSNANIFFNLAALRRDRISLEEIETVAGDAALQVPGIARYFTRTQLQRAAIPPDDPIARRVLHGFNSRRSGDVILVTEPFRYLETFIPATHGSPYSYDTHVPLIIMGRGLAPGRYNQSATPADIAPTLANILGVQAPSNSTGRVLAEALVVRSQR
;
A
#
# COMPACT_ATOMS: atom_id res chain seq x y z
N MET A 1 11.70 -38.55 49.69
CA MET A 1 11.59 -40.01 49.51
C MET A 1 11.01 -40.27 48.14
N GLY A 2 11.59 -40.75 47.18
CA GLY A 2 12.74 -41.54 46.85
C GLY A 2 12.68 -41.76 45.34
N HIS A 3 13.76 -41.49 44.74
CA HIS A 3 14.52 -42.34 43.81
C HIS A 3 13.77 -42.96 42.60
N CYS A 4 14.27 -43.03 41.40
CA CYS A 4 15.61 -42.90 40.77
C CYS A 4 15.57 -43.60 39.40
N LYS A 5 16.44 -43.14 38.54
CA LYS A 5 17.18 -43.85 37.45
C LYS A 5 16.53 -44.03 36.10
N ARG A 6 17.02 -43.32 35.07
CA ARG A 6 18.12 -43.66 34.15
C ARG A 6 17.88 -44.90 33.29
N SER A 7 17.86 -44.73 31.97
CA SER A 7 18.89 -45.33 31.12
C SER A 7 18.82 -44.80 29.69
N ALA A 8 19.95 -44.33 29.22
CA ALA A 8 20.30 -44.07 27.82
C ALA A 8 20.77 -45.39 27.18
N VAL A 9 20.49 -45.58 25.89
CA VAL A 9 21.30 -46.44 25.01
C VAL A 9 21.37 -45.81 23.63
N ALA A 10 22.58 -45.50 23.21
CA ALA A 10 23.00 -45.18 21.85
C ALA A 10 23.43 -46.47 21.13
N LEU A 11 23.31 -46.48 19.77
CA LEU A 11 24.18 -47.21 18.80
C LEU A 11 23.68 -46.84 17.42
N ALA A 12 24.33 -46.14 16.54
CA ALA A 12 25.59 -46.30 15.81
C ALA A 12 25.47 -47.26 14.62
N LEU A 13 25.69 -46.68 13.43
CA LEU A 13 26.32 -47.16 12.20
C LEU A 13 25.87 -48.48 11.54
N SER A 14 25.58 -48.40 10.20
CA SER A 14 26.35 -49.18 9.22
C SER A 14 26.13 -48.66 7.78
N PHE A 15 27.27 -48.45 7.13
CA PHE A 15 27.56 -48.30 5.70
C PHE A 15 27.30 -49.60 4.94
N ALA A 16 26.80 -49.54 3.70
CA ALA A 16 27.20 -50.50 2.68
C ALA A 16 26.97 -49.93 1.27
N LEU A 17 28.04 -49.75 0.54
CA LEU A 17 28.12 -49.66 -0.92
C LEU A 17 27.67 -50.97 -1.56
N LEU A 18 27.09 -50.89 -2.75
CA LEU A 18 27.35 -51.88 -3.81
C LEU A 18 27.24 -51.23 -5.19
N LEU A 19 28.30 -51.44 -5.96
CA LEU A 19 28.55 -51.08 -7.36
C LEU A 19 28.05 -52.20 -8.30
N LEU A 20 27.96 -51.83 -9.62
CA LEU A 20 28.13 -52.65 -10.82
C LEU A 20 26.88 -53.18 -11.54
N SER A 21 26.67 -52.74 -12.82
CA SER A 21 27.05 -53.43 -14.08
C SER A 21 26.55 -52.59 -15.28
N LEU A 22 27.36 -52.08 -16.15
CA LEU A 22 27.99 -52.61 -17.38
C LEU A 22 27.03 -53.14 -18.47
N GLY A 23 27.15 -52.55 -19.65
CA GLY A 23 26.67 -53.07 -20.94
C GLY A 23 26.51 -51.96 -21.98
N THR A 24 27.39 -51.71 -22.78
CA THR A 24 28.09 -52.07 -24.02
C THR A 24 27.77 -51.18 -25.21
N ASN A 25 28.86 -50.66 -25.81
CA ASN A 25 28.98 -49.94 -27.09
C ASN A 25 28.60 -50.81 -28.33
N PRO A 26 28.48 -50.20 -29.55
CA PRO A 26 29.67 -50.10 -30.43
C PRO A 26 29.74 -48.78 -31.24
N VAL A 27 30.90 -48.17 -31.36
CA VAL A 27 32.00 -48.15 -32.37
C VAL A 27 31.58 -48.08 -33.84
N LEU A 28 32.04 -47.01 -34.51
CA LEU A 28 32.61 -46.95 -35.88
C LEU A 28 32.94 -45.46 -36.16
N ALA A 29 34.09 -45.09 -36.46
CA ALA A 29 35.22 -45.30 -37.27
C ALA A 29 35.87 -43.95 -37.61
N GLN A 30 37.18 -43.95 -37.43
CA GLN A 30 38.18 -42.93 -37.73
C GLN A 30 38.21 -42.48 -39.19
N ARG A 31 38.50 -41.18 -39.41
CA ARG A 31 39.43 -40.77 -40.46
C ARG A 31 40.42 -39.75 -39.95
N ARG A 32 41.67 -40.17 -39.89
CA ARG A 32 42.89 -39.33 -39.74
C ARG A 32 43.03 -38.41 -40.94
N ARG A 33 43.41 -37.17 -40.75
CA ARG A 33 44.30 -36.43 -41.65
C ARG A 33 45.23 -35.53 -40.81
N THR A 34 46.46 -35.75 -41.15
CA THR A 34 47.79 -35.31 -40.88
C THR A 34 48.02 -33.84 -40.53
N SER A 35 48.94 -33.71 -39.60
CA SER A 35 49.70 -32.63 -39.04
C SER A 35 50.35 -31.65 -40.02
N GLY A 36 50.28 -30.34 -39.67
CA GLY A 36 51.29 -29.35 -40.05
C GLY A 36 51.39 -28.34 -38.93
N PRO A 37 52.57 -27.82 -38.54
CA PRO A 37 52.75 -26.96 -37.39
C PRO A 37 52.39 -25.53 -37.73
N VAL A 38 51.49 -24.91 -36.95
CA VAL A 38 51.29 -23.49 -37.00
C VAL A 38 51.69 -22.89 -35.65
N THR A 39 52.68 -22.08 -35.75
CA THR A 39 53.29 -21.22 -34.74
C THR A 39 52.24 -20.32 -34.04
N ASN A 40 52.21 -20.37 -32.71
CA ASN A 40 51.53 -19.41 -31.87
C ASN A 40 52.25 -18.06 -31.91
N PRO A 41 51.55 -16.95 -32.10
CA PRO A 41 51.90 -15.72 -31.47
C PRO A 41 51.02 -15.50 -30.25
N SER A 42 51.63 -15.63 -29.08
CA SER A 42 51.08 -15.10 -27.83
C SER A 42 50.87 -13.61 -27.96
N THR A 43 49.62 -13.21 -28.16
CA THR A 43 49.20 -11.83 -27.85
C THR A 43 48.05 -11.97 -26.88
N SER A 44 48.41 -11.90 -25.59
CA SER A 44 47.47 -11.59 -24.53
C SER A 44 46.94 -10.19 -24.76
N THR A 45 45.90 -10.08 -25.57
CA THR A 45 45.08 -8.90 -25.58
C THR A 45 44.25 -8.96 -24.30
N GLN A 46 44.80 -8.40 -23.22
CA GLN A 46 43.98 -7.91 -22.13
C GLN A 46 42.95 -7.00 -22.79
N LEU A 47 41.71 -7.48 -22.87
CA LEU A 47 40.55 -6.64 -23.02
C LEU A 47 40.59 -5.68 -21.86
N ARG A 48 41.22 -4.51 -22.06
CA ARG A 48 40.94 -3.32 -21.27
C ARG A 48 39.40 -3.20 -21.31
N ALA A 49 38.79 -3.34 -20.14
CA ALA A 49 37.43 -2.88 -19.93
C ALA A 49 37.39 -1.48 -20.50
N ALA A 50 36.78 -1.34 -21.67
CA ALA A 50 36.50 -0.04 -22.24
C ALA A 50 35.78 0.73 -21.15
N ASP A 51 36.27 1.93 -20.84
CA ASP A 51 35.57 2.95 -20.08
C ASP A 51 34.16 3.05 -20.64
N THR A 52 33.24 2.27 -20.08
CA THR A 52 31.82 2.52 -20.21
C THR A 52 31.64 3.89 -19.61
N ALA A 53 31.49 4.90 -20.48
CA ALA A 53 31.03 6.21 -20.12
C ALA A 53 29.99 6.02 -19.01
N THR A 54 30.29 6.47 -17.83
CA THR A 54 29.45 6.42 -16.64
C THR A 54 28.13 7.09 -17.01
N ALA A 55 27.19 6.29 -17.51
CA ALA A 55 25.81 6.72 -17.64
C ALA A 55 25.42 7.06 -16.20
N THR A 56 25.37 8.36 -15.87
CA THR A 56 25.09 8.83 -14.53
C THR A 56 23.77 8.20 -14.09
N ARG A 57 23.86 7.31 -13.10
CA ARG A 57 22.73 6.66 -12.45
C ARG A 57 21.83 7.73 -11.84
N ALA A 58 20.52 7.50 -11.76
CA ALA A 58 19.67 8.42 -11.01
C ALA A 58 20.20 8.52 -9.57
N ARG A 59 20.30 9.75 -9.06
CA ARG A 59 20.75 10.00 -7.68
C ARG A 59 19.60 9.94 -6.68
N LEU A 60 18.38 10.21 -7.14
CA LEU A 60 17.18 10.14 -6.32
C LEU A 60 16.07 9.42 -7.07
N VAL A 61 15.36 8.53 -6.38
CA VAL A 61 14.01 8.07 -6.72
C VAL A 61 13.05 8.81 -5.80
N LEU A 62 12.15 9.60 -6.36
CA LEU A 62 11.09 10.30 -5.65
C LEU A 62 9.76 9.64 -6.00
N LEU A 63 9.19 8.87 -5.07
CA LEU A 63 7.84 8.34 -5.17
C LEU A 63 6.86 9.31 -4.51
N ILE A 64 5.95 9.88 -5.29
CA ILE A 64 4.85 10.72 -4.85
C ILE A 64 3.58 9.89 -4.92
N VAL A 65 2.97 9.63 -3.78
CA VAL A 65 1.66 8.99 -3.67
C VAL A 65 0.66 10.06 -3.23
N VAL A 66 -0.46 10.16 -3.93
CA VAL A 66 -1.60 10.95 -3.44
C VAL A 66 -2.69 9.96 -3.07
N ASP A 67 -2.89 9.81 -1.77
CA ASP A 67 -3.82 8.84 -1.19
C ASP A 67 -5.25 9.07 -1.71
N GLN A 68 -5.90 8.00 -2.18
CA GLN A 68 -7.28 8.03 -2.72
C GLN A 68 -7.44 8.81 -4.04
N PHE A 69 -6.36 9.02 -4.83
CA PHE A 69 -6.43 9.77 -6.07
C PHE A 69 -6.95 8.88 -7.22
N ARG A 70 -8.19 9.10 -7.63
CA ARG A 70 -8.81 8.42 -8.79
C ARG A 70 -8.18 8.87 -10.09
N TYR A 71 -8.07 7.95 -11.06
CA TYR A 71 -7.58 8.30 -12.40
C TYR A 71 -8.39 9.42 -13.08
N ASP A 72 -9.72 9.39 -12.94
CA ASP A 72 -10.60 10.39 -13.57
C ASP A 72 -10.39 11.83 -13.06
N PHE A 73 -9.70 12.04 -11.94
CA PHE A 73 -9.31 13.39 -11.49
C PHE A 73 -8.34 14.07 -12.46
N LEU A 74 -7.52 13.28 -13.20
CA LEU A 74 -6.68 13.83 -14.26
C LEU A 74 -7.49 14.43 -15.41
N ASP A 75 -8.64 13.83 -15.74
CA ASP A 75 -9.52 14.32 -16.79
C ASP A 75 -10.47 15.41 -16.27
N ARG A 76 -11.04 15.24 -15.08
CA ARG A 76 -12.03 16.18 -14.50
C ARG A 76 -11.42 17.53 -14.12
N PHE A 77 -10.18 17.54 -13.66
CA PHE A 77 -9.51 18.73 -13.13
C PHE A 77 -8.27 19.13 -13.93
N GLY A 78 -7.90 18.33 -14.95
CA GLY A 78 -6.63 18.46 -15.67
C GLY A 78 -6.42 19.81 -16.36
N ASP A 79 -7.48 20.44 -16.85
CA ASP A 79 -7.41 21.79 -17.45
C ASP A 79 -7.05 22.88 -16.42
N LEU A 80 -7.36 22.66 -15.13
CA LEU A 80 -7.06 23.55 -14.01
C LEU A 80 -5.69 23.33 -13.36
N PHE A 81 -5.01 22.24 -13.66
CA PHE A 81 -3.66 21.98 -13.17
C PHE A 81 -2.68 23.03 -13.69
N ILE A 82 -1.66 23.35 -12.90
CA ILE A 82 -0.63 24.29 -13.31
C ILE A 82 0.46 23.62 -14.16
N ALA A 83 1.19 24.41 -14.93
CA ALA A 83 2.20 23.90 -15.87
C ALA A 83 3.36 23.17 -15.21
N GLY A 84 3.70 23.50 -13.95
CA GLY A 84 4.80 22.93 -13.20
C GLY A 84 4.46 21.65 -12.42
N GLY A 85 3.16 21.34 -12.22
CA GLY A 85 2.67 20.20 -11.47
C GLY A 85 2.39 18.98 -12.33
N LEU A 86 1.19 18.40 -12.18
CA LEU A 86 0.79 17.19 -12.90
C LEU A 86 0.83 17.35 -14.43
N LYS A 87 0.55 18.55 -14.97
CA LYS A 87 0.75 18.81 -16.41
C LYS A 87 2.19 18.59 -16.85
N ARG A 88 3.17 18.95 -16.01
CA ARG A 88 4.59 18.69 -16.30
C ARG A 88 4.86 17.20 -16.32
N MET A 89 4.39 16.46 -15.32
CA MET A 89 4.60 15.02 -15.24
C MET A 89 3.95 14.28 -16.43
N LEU A 90 2.75 14.67 -16.82
CA LEU A 90 2.06 14.11 -18.01
C LEU A 90 2.79 14.43 -19.33
N ARG A 91 3.43 15.60 -19.45
CA ARG A 91 4.17 16.01 -20.63
C ARG A 91 5.56 15.37 -20.73
N GLU A 92 6.27 15.26 -19.60
CA GLU A 92 7.67 14.86 -19.54
C GLU A 92 7.87 13.41 -19.10
N GLY A 93 6.81 12.73 -18.65
CA GLY A 93 6.82 11.35 -18.17
C GLY A 93 6.15 10.35 -19.11
N ALA A 94 6.38 9.07 -18.84
CA ALA A 94 5.61 7.95 -19.34
C ALA A 94 4.36 7.77 -18.46
N SER A 95 3.17 7.81 -19.05
CA SER A 95 1.88 7.76 -18.37
C SER A 95 1.04 6.60 -18.89
N TRP A 96 0.55 5.72 -18.01
CA TRP A 96 -0.33 4.60 -18.37
C TRP A 96 -1.79 4.94 -18.11
N THR A 97 -2.64 4.73 -19.12
CA THR A 97 -4.08 5.03 -19.05
C THR A 97 -4.89 3.92 -18.41
N GLU A 98 -4.34 2.72 -18.34
CA GLU A 98 -5.01 1.51 -17.84
C GLU A 98 -4.23 0.91 -16.64
N ALA A 99 -3.89 1.77 -15.67
CA ALA A 99 -3.22 1.33 -14.46
C ALA A 99 -4.26 1.00 -13.37
N ASN A 100 -4.36 -0.29 -13.03
CA ASN A 100 -5.34 -0.78 -12.08
C ASN A 100 -4.67 -1.64 -11.01
N TYR A 101 -5.11 -1.50 -9.76
CA TYR A 101 -4.81 -2.49 -8.73
C TYR A 101 -5.47 -3.81 -9.06
N ASP A 102 -4.71 -4.90 -8.98
CA ASP A 102 -5.21 -6.25 -9.26
C ASP A 102 -5.33 -7.07 -7.96
N HIS A 103 -5.73 -6.43 -6.89
CA HIS A 103 -6.05 -7.07 -5.61
C HIS A 103 -7.27 -6.42 -4.94
N MET A 104 -7.86 -7.13 -3.98
CA MET A 104 -8.90 -6.68 -3.06
C MET A 104 -8.52 -7.15 -1.65
N PRO A 105 -8.69 -6.32 -0.59
CA PRO A 105 -9.27 -4.97 -0.60
C PRO A 105 -8.28 -3.90 -1.10
N THR A 106 -8.83 -2.85 -1.71
CA THR A 106 -8.11 -1.65 -2.14
C THR A 106 -8.06 -0.63 -1.00
N TYR A 107 -7.30 -0.95 0.04
CA TYR A 107 -7.08 -0.10 1.22
C TYR A 107 -5.69 0.52 1.21
N THR A 108 -5.52 1.58 2.04
CA THR A 108 -4.27 2.34 2.15
C THR A 108 -3.04 1.44 2.38
N ALA A 109 -3.09 0.55 3.37
CA ALA A 109 -1.93 -0.28 3.70
C ALA A 109 -1.57 -1.30 2.61
N PRO A 110 -2.52 -2.11 2.06
CA PRO A 110 -2.25 -2.97 0.91
C PRO A 110 -1.72 -2.21 -0.31
N GLY A 111 -2.31 -1.05 -0.63
CA GLY A 111 -1.86 -0.22 -1.75
C GLY A 111 -0.43 0.25 -1.59
N HIS A 112 -0.10 0.92 -0.46
CA HIS A 112 1.25 1.39 -0.18
C HIS A 112 2.29 0.26 -0.13
N ALA A 113 1.95 -0.90 0.45
CA ALA A 113 2.83 -2.05 0.47
C ALA A 113 3.14 -2.56 -0.95
N THR A 114 2.14 -2.57 -1.83
CA THR A 114 2.27 -3.04 -3.22
C THR A 114 3.26 -2.19 -4.03
N LEU A 115 3.30 -0.86 -3.84
CA LEU A 115 4.08 0.07 -4.65
C LEU A 115 5.57 -0.28 -4.72
N MET A 116 6.19 -0.53 -3.58
CA MET A 116 7.64 -0.72 -3.53
C MET A 116 8.05 -2.17 -3.26
N THR A 117 7.12 -3.08 -2.95
CA THR A 117 7.37 -4.52 -2.97
C THR A 117 7.19 -5.13 -4.36
N GLY A 118 6.40 -4.46 -5.23
CA GLY A 118 6.06 -4.97 -6.55
C GLY A 118 5.22 -6.24 -6.50
N THR A 119 4.49 -6.50 -5.39
CA THR A 119 3.70 -7.71 -5.23
C THR A 119 2.42 -7.48 -4.45
N TRP A 120 1.54 -8.48 -4.47
CA TRP A 120 0.20 -8.45 -3.92
C TRP A 120 0.17 -8.69 -2.40
N PRO A 121 -0.93 -8.33 -1.72
CA PRO A 121 -1.16 -8.61 -0.29
C PRO A 121 -1.02 -10.08 0.09
N SER A 122 -1.36 -11.02 -0.80
CA SER A 122 -1.12 -12.46 -0.60
C SER A 122 0.32 -12.79 -0.27
N GLU A 123 1.29 -12.07 -0.88
CA GLU A 123 2.72 -12.30 -0.77
C GLU A 123 3.39 -11.34 0.22
N ASN A 124 3.09 -10.03 0.13
CA ASN A 124 3.68 -9.05 1.04
C ASN A 124 3.06 -9.07 2.45
N GLY A 125 1.93 -9.77 2.61
CA GLY A 125 1.29 -10.04 3.88
C GLY A 125 0.43 -8.89 4.44
N ILE A 126 0.36 -7.74 3.79
CA ILE A 126 -0.44 -6.59 4.24
C ILE A 126 -1.84 -6.69 3.61
N VAL A 127 -2.72 -7.43 4.26
CA VAL A 127 -4.04 -7.81 3.72
C VAL A 127 -5.13 -6.75 3.90
N ALA A 128 -4.94 -5.81 4.84
CA ALA A 128 -5.87 -4.71 5.13
C ALA A 128 -5.17 -3.64 5.99
N ASN A 129 -5.88 -2.56 6.38
CA ASN A 129 -5.38 -1.59 7.36
C ASN A 129 -5.26 -2.21 8.76
N ASP A 130 -6.14 -3.14 9.06
CA ASP A 130 -6.12 -4.00 10.25
C ASP A 130 -6.74 -5.37 9.94
N TRP A 131 -6.46 -6.38 10.75
CA TRP A 131 -7.07 -7.70 10.64
C TRP A 131 -7.11 -8.42 11.98
N TYR A 132 -7.99 -9.42 12.10
CA TYR A 132 -7.99 -10.29 13.26
C TYR A 132 -6.79 -11.25 13.21
N ASP A 133 -5.86 -11.05 14.14
CA ASP A 133 -4.69 -11.93 14.30
C ASP A 133 -5.09 -13.14 15.17
N ARG A 134 -5.05 -14.33 14.57
CA ARG A 134 -5.49 -15.57 15.22
C ARG A 134 -4.60 -16.00 16.37
N ASP A 135 -3.30 -15.67 16.31
CA ASP A 135 -2.34 -16.01 17.35
C ASP A 135 -2.46 -15.03 18.53
N ALA A 136 -2.62 -13.76 18.24
CA ALA A 136 -2.84 -12.71 19.23
C ALA A 136 -4.29 -12.63 19.74
N GLN A 137 -5.25 -13.29 19.08
CA GLN A 137 -6.70 -13.27 19.35
C GLN A 137 -7.29 -11.86 19.49
N LYS A 138 -6.85 -10.94 18.64
CA LYS A 138 -7.30 -9.53 18.63
C LYS A 138 -7.13 -8.92 17.25
N ILE A 139 -7.78 -7.79 17.03
CA ILE A 139 -7.50 -6.93 15.87
C ILE A 139 -6.12 -6.29 16.04
N VAL A 140 -5.31 -6.35 14.99
CA VAL A 140 -3.97 -5.76 14.93
C VAL A 140 -3.86 -4.82 13.75
N SER A 141 -3.16 -3.69 13.92
CA SER A 141 -2.81 -2.79 12.82
C SER A 141 -1.70 -3.40 11.95
N ASN A 142 -1.72 -3.08 10.67
CA ASN A 142 -0.73 -3.52 9.69
C ASN A 142 0.73 -3.11 10.00
N VAL A 143 0.93 -2.07 10.81
CA VAL A 143 2.26 -1.57 11.25
C VAL A 143 2.49 -1.72 12.74
N SER A 144 1.56 -2.35 13.50
CA SER A 144 1.83 -2.71 14.89
C SER A 144 2.93 -3.76 14.98
N ASP A 145 3.80 -3.66 16.00
CA ASP A 145 4.87 -4.64 16.14
C ASP A 145 4.32 -6.01 16.59
N PRO A 146 4.71 -7.12 15.95
CA PRO A 146 4.27 -8.46 16.38
C PRO A 146 4.69 -8.86 17.80
N GLU A 147 5.75 -8.27 18.33
CA GLU A 147 6.27 -8.56 19.66
C GLU A 147 5.73 -7.64 20.76
N ASP A 148 4.92 -6.63 20.39
CA ASP A 148 4.31 -5.73 21.36
C ASP A 148 3.44 -6.49 22.37
N ARG A 149 3.67 -6.22 23.67
CA ARG A 149 2.85 -6.65 24.78
C ARG A 149 2.12 -5.44 25.36
N THR A 150 1.01 -5.69 26.04
CA THR A 150 0.12 -4.62 26.54
C THR A 150 0.87 -3.59 27.38
N ASN A 151 1.84 -4.04 28.20
CA ASN A 151 2.60 -3.19 29.11
C ASN A 151 4.10 -3.16 28.82
N SER A 152 4.53 -3.68 27.65
CA SER A 152 5.95 -3.75 27.27
C SER A 152 6.06 -3.63 25.74
N PRO A 153 6.00 -2.40 25.18
CA PRO A 153 6.18 -2.19 23.77
C PRO A 153 7.62 -2.54 23.36
N ALA A 154 7.77 -3.18 22.19
CA ALA A 154 9.08 -3.54 21.65
C ALA A 154 9.88 -2.29 21.24
N TYR A 155 9.18 -1.23 20.82
CA TYR A 155 9.78 0.03 20.37
C TYR A 155 9.09 1.23 21.01
N ARG A 156 9.83 2.36 21.07
CA ARG A 156 9.33 3.65 21.58
C ARG A 156 9.00 4.56 20.43
N LEU A 157 7.92 5.32 20.58
CA LEU A 157 7.61 6.46 19.71
C LEU A 157 8.33 7.71 20.22
N PHE A 158 8.99 8.44 19.33
CA PHE A 158 9.63 9.71 19.63
C PHE A 158 8.72 10.88 19.24
N SER A 159 8.59 11.85 20.11
CA SER A 159 7.83 13.11 19.92
C SER A 159 6.30 12.92 19.78
N GLY A 160 5.78 11.72 20.00
CA GLY A 160 4.34 11.42 20.00
C GLY A 160 3.67 11.67 21.34
N GLY A 161 2.35 11.45 21.38
CA GLY A 161 1.55 11.51 22.59
C GLY A 161 1.74 10.29 23.49
N ALA A 162 1.40 10.41 24.77
CA ALA A 162 1.61 9.36 25.76
C ALA A 162 0.81 8.06 25.48
N THR A 163 -0.30 8.17 24.76
CA THR A 163 -1.17 7.02 24.40
C THR A 163 -0.87 6.44 23.04
N GLU A 164 -0.09 7.14 22.21
CA GLU A 164 0.30 6.66 20.89
C GLU A 164 1.31 5.51 20.99
N ARG A 165 1.22 4.58 20.06
CA ARG A 165 2.11 3.42 19.98
C ARG A 165 3.12 3.58 18.86
N ALA A 166 4.27 2.96 19.03
CA ALA A 166 5.27 2.85 17.97
C ALA A 166 4.78 1.94 16.86
N SER A 167 5.03 2.34 15.62
CA SER A 167 4.73 1.57 14.41
C SER A 167 6.02 1.08 13.76
N THR A 168 5.99 -0.13 13.16
CA THR A 168 7.14 -0.78 12.53
C THR A 168 6.76 -1.49 11.23
N PRO A 169 7.70 -1.75 10.30
CA PRO A 169 7.43 -2.50 9.07
C PRO A 169 7.45 -4.03 9.28
N ARG A 170 7.54 -4.54 10.51
CA ARG A 170 7.83 -5.96 10.78
C ARG A 170 6.74 -6.93 10.33
N ARG A 171 5.52 -6.43 10.07
CA ARG A 171 4.45 -7.25 9.48
C ARG A 171 4.57 -7.43 7.97
N LEU A 172 5.39 -6.63 7.30
CA LEU A 172 5.69 -6.80 5.88
C LEU A 172 6.53 -8.08 5.68
N THR A 173 6.12 -8.97 4.77
CA THR A 173 6.77 -10.26 4.52
C THR A 173 7.63 -10.29 3.25
N ALA A 174 7.55 -9.25 2.42
CA ALA A 174 8.36 -9.07 1.22
C ALA A 174 9.39 -7.96 1.43
N SER A 175 10.50 -7.99 0.68
CA SER A 175 11.42 -6.86 0.57
C SER A 175 10.83 -5.77 -0.32
N THR A 176 11.31 -4.54 -0.14
CA THR A 176 11.01 -3.41 -1.02
C THR A 176 12.18 -3.11 -1.95
N LEU A 177 11.96 -2.30 -2.98
CA LEU A 177 13.06 -1.77 -3.80
C LEU A 177 14.10 -1.03 -2.94
N GLY A 178 13.64 -0.35 -1.88
CA GLY A 178 14.54 0.30 -0.92
C GLY A 178 15.43 -0.68 -0.17
N ASP A 179 14.87 -1.82 0.26
CA ASP A 179 15.62 -2.89 0.91
C ASP A 179 16.70 -3.46 -0.02
N GLU A 180 16.34 -3.77 -1.28
CA GLU A 180 17.27 -4.31 -2.29
C GLU A 180 18.38 -3.30 -2.65
N LEU A 181 18.03 -2.01 -2.76
CA LEU A 181 18.97 -0.95 -3.05
C LEU A 181 20.00 -0.80 -1.90
N ARG A 182 19.53 -0.82 -0.66
CA ARG A 182 20.43 -0.75 0.52
C ARG A 182 21.34 -1.97 0.62
N MET A 183 20.83 -3.17 0.33
CA MET A 183 21.68 -4.37 0.24
C MET A 183 22.75 -4.22 -0.84
N THR A 184 22.39 -3.79 -2.03
CA THR A 184 23.33 -3.59 -3.16
C THR A 184 24.41 -2.56 -2.85
N THR A 185 24.09 -1.52 -2.08
CA THR A 185 25.01 -0.42 -1.74
C THR A 185 25.67 -0.60 -0.36
N ASN A 186 25.53 -1.76 0.29
CA ASN A 186 26.04 -1.99 1.65
C ASN A 186 25.58 -0.91 2.64
N GLY A 187 24.31 -0.51 2.55
CA GLY A 187 23.69 0.46 3.46
C GLY A 187 23.99 1.94 3.17
N ARG A 188 24.73 2.28 2.09
CA ARG A 188 25.05 3.69 1.78
C ARG A 188 23.85 4.46 1.25
N SER A 189 23.03 3.84 0.41
CA SER A 189 21.77 4.45 -0.04
C SER A 189 20.86 4.76 1.15
N LYS A 190 20.24 5.91 1.13
CA LYS A 190 19.23 6.32 2.10
C LYS A 190 17.84 6.06 1.56
N VAL A 191 16.99 5.51 2.39
CA VAL A 191 15.59 5.24 2.08
C VAL A 191 14.74 5.88 3.16
N ILE A 192 13.93 6.86 2.80
CA ILE A 192 13.13 7.65 3.75
C ILE A 192 11.67 7.67 3.29
N GLY A 193 10.77 7.36 4.22
CA GLY A 193 9.33 7.46 4.02
C GLY A 193 8.72 8.60 4.84
N ILE A 194 7.82 9.38 4.23
CA ILE A 194 7.16 10.54 4.86
C ILE A 194 5.68 10.54 4.51
N SER A 195 4.82 10.67 5.52
CA SER A 195 3.37 10.83 5.35
C SER A 195 2.73 11.40 6.62
N VAL A 196 1.44 11.73 6.58
CA VAL A 196 0.64 11.93 7.81
C VAL A 196 0.27 10.59 8.44
N LYS A 197 0.04 9.54 7.64
CA LYS A 197 -0.29 8.19 8.12
C LYS A 197 1.00 7.37 8.32
N ASP A 198 1.12 6.69 9.45
CA ASP A 198 2.24 5.80 9.76
C ASP A 198 2.48 4.73 8.67
N ARG A 199 1.42 4.02 8.27
CA ARG A 199 1.46 2.96 7.25
C ARG A 199 1.93 3.47 5.88
N SER A 200 1.53 4.69 5.52
CA SER A 200 1.89 5.30 4.23
C SER A 200 3.35 5.75 4.19
N ALA A 201 3.95 6.05 5.34
CA ALA A 201 5.37 6.34 5.47
C ALA A 201 6.22 5.05 5.54
N ILE A 202 5.76 4.07 6.32
CA ILE A 202 6.54 2.88 6.70
C ILE A 202 6.58 1.82 5.59
N LEU A 203 5.40 1.48 5.01
CA LEU A 203 5.30 0.31 4.14
C LEU A 203 6.06 0.46 2.81
N PRO A 204 6.00 1.60 2.09
CA PRO A 204 6.79 1.76 0.87
C PRO A 204 8.28 1.96 1.15
N ALA A 205 8.67 2.46 2.32
CA ALA A 205 10.07 2.58 2.70
C ALA A 205 10.72 1.21 2.97
N GLY A 206 9.98 0.27 3.56
CA GLY A 206 10.45 -1.11 3.76
C GLY A 206 11.08 -1.37 5.12
N ARG A 207 11.57 -2.61 5.26
CA ARG A 207 12.08 -3.13 6.54
C ARG A 207 13.47 -2.60 6.91
N HIS A 208 14.26 -2.24 5.92
CA HIS A 208 15.61 -1.74 6.10
C HIS A 208 15.74 -0.25 5.76
N ALA A 209 14.62 0.48 5.80
CA ALA A 209 14.63 1.93 5.58
C ALA A 209 15.59 2.64 6.56
N THR A 210 16.16 3.75 6.10
CA THR A 210 16.95 4.65 6.96
C THR A 210 16.06 5.32 7.99
N ALA A 211 14.83 5.72 7.55
CA ALA A 211 13.85 6.38 8.39
C ALA A 211 12.44 6.25 7.81
N ALA A 212 11.44 6.34 8.70
CA ALA A 212 10.08 6.68 8.33
C ALA A 212 9.54 7.72 9.33
N TYR A 213 8.88 8.76 8.81
CA TYR A 213 8.33 9.85 9.61
C TYR A 213 6.85 10.02 9.30
N TRP A 214 6.05 10.24 10.35
CA TRP A 214 4.63 10.51 10.19
C TRP A 214 4.15 11.56 11.20
N PHE A 215 2.93 12.04 11.01
CA PHE A 215 2.37 13.10 11.82
C PHE A 215 1.63 12.55 13.07
N SER A 216 1.82 13.17 14.22
CA SER A 216 1.06 12.89 15.43
C SER A 216 -0.05 13.92 15.62
N THR A 217 -1.30 13.50 15.56
CA THR A 217 -2.46 14.34 15.84
C THR A 217 -2.57 14.75 17.32
N HIS A 218 -1.88 14.05 18.21
CA HIS A 218 -1.81 14.37 19.63
C HIS A 218 -0.90 15.57 19.91
N THR A 219 0.28 15.60 19.25
CA THR A 219 1.33 16.58 19.58
C THR A 219 1.55 17.65 18.51
N GLY A 220 1.06 17.42 17.29
CA GLY A 220 1.33 18.28 16.14
C GLY A 220 2.76 18.14 15.61
N ASN A 221 3.48 17.11 16.00
CA ASN A 221 4.86 16.85 15.63
C ASN A 221 4.97 15.82 14.50
N MET A 222 6.07 15.87 13.77
CA MET A 222 6.56 14.74 12.99
C MET A 222 7.27 13.77 13.93
N VAL A 223 6.86 12.50 13.88
CA VAL A 223 7.29 11.45 14.80
C VAL A 223 8.00 10.31 14.07
N SER A 224 8.75 9.51 14.80
CA SER A 224 9.37 8.26 14.37
C SER A 224 9.58 7.34 15.56
N THR A 225 10.18 6.16 15.35
CA THR A 225 10.33 5.16 16.40
C THR A 225 11.77 4.72 16.64
N SER A 226 11.98 4.08 17.78
CA SER A 226 13.26 3.45 18.11
C SER A 226 13.58 2.21 17.25
N TYR A 227 12.71 1.85 16.30
CA TYR A 227 13.04 0.91 15.24
C TYR A 227 14.12 1.46 14.30
N TYR A 228 14.05 2.76 13.97
CA TYR A 228 14.97 3.42 13.05
C TYR A 228 16.13 4.11 13.76
N PHE A 229 15.91 4.61 14.98
CA PHE A 229 16.83 5.51 15.67
C PHE A 229 17.02 5.14 17.13
N THR A 230 18.18 5.44 17.68
CA THR A 230 18.40 5.46 19.15
C THR A 230 17.85 6.76 19.78
N GLN A 231 17.87 7.85 19.03
CA GLN A 231 17.29 9.16 19.36
C GLN A 231 16.84 9.84 18.07
N LEU A 232 15.84 10.71 18.16
CA LEU A 232 15.34 11.45 16.99
C LEU A 232 16.45 12.36 16.44
N PRO A 233 16.62 12.48 15.11
CA PRO A 233 17.60 13.41 14.53
C PRO A 233 17.34 14.86 14.96
N ALA A 234 18.42 15.59 15.29
CA ALA A 234 18.32 16.96 15.82
C ALA A 234 17.57 17.93 14.88
N TRP A 235 17.65 17.71 13.56
CA TRP A 235 16.92 18.52 12.59
C TRP A 235 15.40 18.31 12.68
N VAL A 236 14.94 17.08 13.00
CA VAL A 236 13.53 16.77 13.23
C VAL A 236 13.03 17.42 14.51
N GLU A 237 13.83 17.37 15.58
CA GLU A 237 13.49 18.06 16.84
C GLU A 237 13.37 19.57 16.62
N LYS A 238 14.29 20.17 15.85
CA LYS A 238 14.24 21.59 15.49
C LYS A 238 13.00 21.92 14.64
N PHE A 239 12.62 21.06 13.70
CA PHE A 239 11.40 21.23 12.91
C PHE A 239 10.16 21.22 13.82
N ASN A 240 10.07 20.25 14.73
CA ASN A 240 8.96 20.13 15.69
C ASN A 240 8.88 21.34 16.64
N GLN A 241 10.03 21.88 17.09
CA GLN A 241 10.08 23.07 17.93
C GLN A 241 9.53 24.33 17.24
N ALA A 242 9.52 24.38 15.91
CA ALA A 242 8.92 25.48 15.15
C ALA A 242 7.38 25.46 15.17
N ARG A 243 6.75 24.38 15.70
CA ARG A 243 5.30 24.24 15.94
C ARG A 243 4.44 24.64 14.72
N ARG A 244 4.85 24.15 13.54
CA ARG A 244 4.20 24.50 12.26
C ARG A 244 2.70 24.10 12.23
N ALA A 245 2.34 23.01 12.89
CA ALA A 245 0.94 22.55 12.99
C ALA A 245 0.05 23.60 13.67
N ASP A 246 0.55 24.34 14.70
CA ASP A 246 -0.21 25.42 15.34
C ASP A 246 -0.51 26.57 14.39
N HIS A 247 0.44 26.87 13.49
CA HIS A 247 0.24 27.90 12.47
C HIS A 247 -0.83 27.49 11.47
N PHE A 248 -0.78 26.25 10.98
CA PHE A 248 -1.70 25.77 9.97
C PHE A 248 -3.15 25.59 10.50
N ILE A 249 -3.31 25.02 11.70
CA ILE A 249 -4.65 24.82 12.28
C ILE A 249 -5.37 26.11 12.64
N ALA A 250 -4.64 27.23 12.78
CA ALA A 250 -5.19 28.53 13.05
C ALA A 250 -5.77 29.23 11.81
N GLN A 251 -5.51 28.72 10.61
CA GLN A 251 -5.94 29.33 9.35
C GLN A 251 -7.27 28.71 8.88
N PRO A 252 -8.21 29.52 8.34
CA PRO A 252 -9.35 28.95 7.64
C PRO A 252 -8.89 28.32 6.31
N TRP A 253 -9.63 27.31 5.85
CA TRP A 253 -9.47 26.74 4.52
C TRP A 253 -10.51 27.35 3.56
N PRO A 254 -10.17 28.41 2.80
CA PRO A 254 -11.03 28.98 1.77
C PRO A 254 -10.88 28.21 0.46
N ARG A 255 -11.84 28.36 -0.46
CA ARG A 255 -11.67 27.89 -1.83
C ARG A 255 -10.41 28.48 -2.47
N LEU A 256 -9.69 27.65 -3.22
CA LEU A 256 -8.50 28.06 -3.96
C LEU A 256 -8.84 28.96 -5.15
N LEU A 257 -9.88 28.57 -5.92
CA LEU A 257 -10.34 29.33 -7.06
C LEU A 257 -11.44 30.31 -6.63
N GLN A 258 -11.39 31.53 -7.21
CA GLN A 258 -12.39 32.56 -6.97
C GLN A 258 -13.74 32.25 -7.65
N SER A 259 -13.71 31.46 -8.73
CA SER A 259 -14.90 31.12 -9.51
C SER A 259 -15.63 29.94 -8.89
N GLU A 260 -16.77 30.20 -8.27
CA GLU A 260 -17.69 29.15 -7.80
C GLU A 260 -18.24 28.32 -8.95
N ALA A 261 -18.44 28.92 -10.13
CA ALA A 261 -18.91 28.22 -11.32
C ALA A 261 -17.99 27.08 -11.76
N GLU A 262 -16.68 27.19 -11.52
CA GLU A 262 -15.72 26.11 -11.81
C GLU A 262 -15.91 24.90 -10.87
N TYR A 263 -16.23 25.15 -9.59
CA TYR A 263 -16.55 24.08 -8.64
C TYR A 263 -17.89 23.44 -9.00
N LEU A 264 -18.95 24.24 -9.19
CA LEU A 264 -20.29 23.74 -9.58
C LEU A 264 -20.24 22.85 -10.81
N LYS A 265 -19.46 23.24 -11.81
CA LYS A 265 -19.33 22.47 -13.09
C LYS A 265 -18.73 21.07 -12.88
N ARG A 266 -17.80 20.89 -11.94
CA ARG A 266 -16.99 19.67 -11.80
C ARG A 266 -17.28 18.85 -10.55
N ALA A 267 -17.76 19.52 -9.50
CA ALA A 267 -17.95 18.93 -8.19
C ALA A 267 -19.39 19.03 -7.65
N GLY A 268 -20.29 19.65 -8.41
CA GLY A 268 -21.69 19.82 -8.00
C GLY A 268 -21.89 21.00 -7.05
N ILE A 269 -22.91 20.92 -6.19
CA ILE A 269 -23.23 21.96 -5.22
C ILE A 269 -22.34 21.84 -3.99
N ASP A 270 -21.99 22.99 -3.38
CA ASP A 270 -21.38 23.04 -2.05
C ASP A 270 -22.41 22.62 -0.99
N ALA A 271 -21.97 22.04 0.11
CA ALA A 271 -22.86 21.53 1.15
C ALA A 271 -23.94 20.54 0.63
N ALA A 272 -23.53 19.58 -0.18
CA ALA A 272 -24.46 18.59 -0.71
C ALA A 272 -25.05 17.73 0.44
N PRO A 273 -26.35 17.34 0.35
CA PRO A 273 -27.01 16.61 1.45
C PRO A 273 -26.31 15.31 1.87
N TRP A 274 -25.63 14.64 0.96
CA TRP A 274 -24.89 13.39 1.21
C TRP A 274 -23.52 13.59 1.87
N GLU A 275 -23.04 14.83 2.00
CA GLU A 275 -21.84 15.18 2.78
C GLU A 275 -22.16 15.30 4.27
N LYS A 276 -23.44 15.49 4.61
CA LYS A 276 -23.89 15.50 6.02
C LYS A 276 -23.92 14.09 6.58
N PHE A 277 -22.97 13.79 7.43
CA PHE A 277 -22.90 12.52 8.11
C PHE A 277 -22.83 12.71 9.63
N GLY A 278 -23.57 11.90 10.36
CA GLY A 278 -23.68 12.07 11.82
C GLY A 278 -24.32 13.41 12.20
N ASN A 279 -23.61 14.23 12.98
CA ASN A 279 -24.08 15.53 13.49
C ASN A 279 -23.53 16.73 12.69
N ALA A 280 -22.97 16.52 11.49
CA ALA A 280 -22.43 17.60 10.67
C ALA A 280 -23.53 18.60 10.27
N THR A 281 -23.21 19.88 10.38
CA THR A 281 -24.08 21.00 9.97
C THR A 281 -23.68 21.52 8.59
N ASP A 282 -24.49 22.36 7.95
CA ASP A 282 -24.12 23.00 6.68
C ASP A 282 -22.82 23.80 6.78
N ALA A 283 -22.54 24.39 7.93
CA ALA A 283 -21.30 25.12 8.17
C ALA A 283 -20.06 24.22 8.26
N ASP A 284 -20.23 22.94 8.56
CA ASP A 284 -19.13 21.98 8.64
C ASP A 284 -18.76 21.42 7.27
N ILE A 285 -19.68 21.47 6.29
CA ILE A 285 -19.55 20.91 4.95
C ILE A 285 -19.56 21.97 3.84
N SER A 286 -19.34 23.25 4.17
CA SER A 286 -19.28 24.34 3.19
C SER A 286 -18.07 25.24 3.42
N PHE A 287 -17.57 25.80 2.33
CA PHE A 287 -16.47 26.76 2.38
C PHE A 287 -16.89 28.14 2.95
N PRO A 288 -15.98 28.82 3.70
CA PRO A 288 -14.66 28.38 4.15
C PRO A 288 -14.74 27.50 5.40
N HIS A 289 -13.91 26.44 5.45
CA HIS A 289 -13.81 25.62 6.65
C HIS A 289 -12.95 26.28 7.71
N SER A 290 -13.39 26.16 8.96
CA SER A 290 -12.66 26.67 10.12
C SER A 290 -12.32 25.52 11.07
N PHE A 291 -11.05 25.36 11.36
CA PHE A 291 -10.62 24.31 12.27
C PHE A 291 -10.76 24.78 13.72
N ARG A 292 -11.49 23.98 14.50
CA ARG A 292 -11.55 24.17 15.95
C ARG A 292 -10.63 23.14 16.59
N LYS A 293 -9.69 23.58 17.42
CA LYS A 293 -8.91 22.65 18.24
C LYS A 293 -9.87 21.77 19.02
N ASN A 294 -9.81 20.47 18.80
CA ASN A 294 -10.55 19.53 19.62
C ASN A 294 -10.09 19.67 21.08
N GLN A 295 -11.04 19.65 22.01
CA GLN A 295 -10.73 19.64 23.45
C GLN A 295 -10.35 18.23 23.94
N THR A 296 -10.21 17.27 23.01
CA THR A 296 -9.79 15.89 23.25
C THR A 296 -8.27 15.75 23.10
N ALA A 297 -7.75 14.57 23.38
CA ALA A 297 -6.31 14.28 23.26
C ALA A 297 -5.76 14.49 21.84
N ASP A 298 -6.61 14.38 20.81
CA ASP A 298 -6.24 14.50 19.39
C ASP A 298 -6.47 15.91 18.85
N VAL A 299 -5.77 16.88 19.41
CA VAL A 299 -5.94 18.32 19.16
C VAL A 299 -5.78 18.69 17.68
N TYR A 300 -4.92 17.97 16.93
CA TYR A 300 -4.57 18.28 15.55
C TYR A 300 -5.29 17.40 14.51
N THR A 301 -6.23 16.53 14.91
CA THR A 301 -7.01 15.70 13.97
C THR A 301 -7.67 16.52 12.85
N PRO A 302 -8.22 17.74 13.09
CA PRO A 302 -8.81 18.53 12.00
C PRO A 302 -7.80 18.93 10.91
N LEU A 303 -6.49 18.92 11.21
CA LEU A 303 -5.45 19.24 10.23
C LEU A 303 -5.31 18.13 9.19
N ASP A 304 -5.48 16.85 9.57
CA ASP A 304 -5.37 15.70 8.66
C ASP A 304 -6.33 15.77 7.47
N SER A 305 -7.56 16.27 7.71
CA SER A 305 -8.60 16.42 6.70
C SER A 305 -8.58 17.81 6.02
N SER A 306 -7.39 18.38 5.84
CA SER A 306 -7.20 19.68 5.22
C SER A 306 -5.95 19.70 4.32
N PRO A 307 -5.88 20.63 3.35
CA PRO A 307 -4.68 20.74 2.49
C PRO A 307 -3.44 21.17 3.27
N PHE A 308 -3.59 21.69 4.48
CA PHE A 308 -2.49 22.21 5.28
C PHE A 308 -1.60 21.12 5.88
N SER A 309 -2.13 19.90 6.08
CA SER A 309 -1.24 18.78 6.42
C SER A 309 -0.31 18.39 5.27
N ASN A 310 -0.77 18.54 4.01
CA ASN A 310 0.10 18.36 2.85
C ASN A 310 1.16 19.48 2.75
N ASP A 311 0.81 20.74 3.12
CA ASP A 311 1.80 21.83 3.21
C ASP A 311 2.87 21.54 4.28
N LEU A 312 2.44 21.04 5.45
CA LEU A 312 3.34 20.61 6.52
C LEU A 312 4.29 19.48 6.04
N LEU A 313 3.75 18.48 5.34
CA LEU A 313 4.55 17.39 4.77
C LEU A 313 5.53 17.90 3.71
N LEU A 314 5.15 18.87 2.87
CA LEU A 314 6.03 19.47 1.88
C LEU A 314 7.21 20.17 2.55
N GLU A 315 6.96 21.00 3.58
CA GLU A 315 8.02 21.66 4.36
C GLU A 315 8.96 20.64 5.02
N PHE A 316 8.41 19.60 5.64
CA PHE A 316 9.20 18.54 6.27
C PHE A 316 10.02 17.75 5.25
N THR A 317 9.44 17.44 4.07
CA THR A 317 10.12 16.73 2.98
C THR A 317 11.31 17.55 2.44
N GLN A 318 11.13 18.86 2.24
CA GLN A 318 12.22 19.75 1.83
C GLN A 318 13.34 19.80 2.89
N ALA A 319 12.96 19.84 4.17
CA ALA A 319 13.93 19.79 5.27
C ALA A 319 14.68 18.43 5.30
N ALA A 320 13.99 17.31 5.06
CA ALA A 320 14.60 15.98 4.99
C ALA A 320 15.60 15.88 3.82
N ILE A 321 15.25 16.35 2.62
CA ILE A 321 16.16 16.36 1.46
C ILE A 321 17.47 17.09 1.80
N VAL A 322 17.38 18.24 2.47
CA VAL A 322 18.55 19.05 2.83
C VAL A 322 19.37 18.41 3.94
N ASN A 323 18.74 18.06 5.05
CA ASN A 323 19.45 17.62 6.25
C ASN A 323 20.01 16.19 6.13
N GLU A 324 19.34 15.35 5.35
CA GLU A 324 19.84 14.00 5.05
C GLU A 324 20.76 13.97 3.83
N GLY A 325 20.86 15.08 3.07
CA GLY A 325 21.68 15.16 1.86
C GLY A 325 21.25 14.20 0.77
N LEU A 326 19.94 14.02 0.57
CA LEU A 326 19.41 13.08 -0.42
C LEU A 326 19.82 13.46 -1.83
N GLY A 327 20.32 12.48 -2.60
CA GLY A 327 20.76 12.64 -3.98
C GLY A 327 22.04 13.48 -4.14
N GLN A 328 22.81 13.73 -3.08
CA GLN A 328 24.02 14.55 -3.12
C GLN A 328 25.30 13.74 -3.39
N ASP A 329 25.28 12.44 -3.27
CA ASP A 329 26.42 11.55 -3.54
C ASP A 329 26.20 10.68 -4.80
N ALA A 330 27.04 9.66 -4.99
CA ALA A 330 27.00 8.77 -6.16
C ALA A 330 26.02 7.59 -6.00
N ASP A 331 25.61 7.30 -4.78
CA ASP A 331 24.63 6.23 -4.52
C ASP A 331 23.20 6.78 -4.72
N THR A 332 22.33 5.96 -5.25
CA THR A 332 20.92 6.34 -5.44
C THR A 332 20.21 6.31 -4.10
N ASP A 333 19.48 7.37 -3.76
CA ASP A 333 18.58 7.40 -2.60
C ASP A 333 17.12 7.22 -3.01
N ILE A 334 16.26 6.84 -2.08
CA ILE A 334 14.81 6.76 -2.27
C ILE A 334 14.10 7.63 -1.24
N LEU A 335 13.22 8.50 -1.72
CA LEU A 335 12.28 9.26 -0.91
C LEU A 335 10.86 8.90 -1.32
N THR A 336 10.06 8.38 -0.39
CA THR A 336 8.64 8.15 -0.58
C THR A 336 7.86 9.20 0.20
N LEU A 337 7.03 9.97 -0.51
CA LEU A 337 6.14 10.97 0.06
C LEU A 337 4.70 10.61 -0.27
N SER A 338 3.86 10.43 0.75
CA SER A 338 2.43 10.21 0.56
C SER A 338 1.63 11.37 1.13
N PHE A 339 0.95 12.10 0.25
CA PHE A 339 -0.04 13.13 0.57
C PHE A 339 -1.35 12.47 0.95
N SER A 340 -1.58 12.23 2.25
CA SER A 340 -2.72 11.45 2.72
C SER A 340 -3.92 12.30 3.13
N ALA A 341 -3.82 13.63 3.14
CA ALA A 341 -4.97 14.50 3.40
C ALA A 341 -6.09 14.33 2.38
N ASN A 342 -5.74 14.01 1.13
CA ASN A 342 -6.69 13.78 0.05
C ASN A 342 -7.67 12.63 0.39
N ASP A 343 -7.18 11.56 1.03
CA ASP A 343 -8.01 10.44 1.47
C ASP A 343 -9.00 10.85 2.58
N TYR A 344 -8.53 11.56 3.59
CA TYR A 344 -9.42 12.05 4.65
C TYR A 344 -10.50 12.97 4.10
N VAL A 345 -10.13 13.90 3.21
CA VAL A 345 -11.10 14.79 2.54
C VAL A 345 -12.08 13.99 1.68
N GLY A 346 -11.59 13.03 0.89
CA GLY A 346 -12.44 12.16 0.08
C GLY A 346 -13.40 11.31 0.92
N HIS A 347 -12.99 10.86 2.11
CA HIS A 347 -13.85 10.15 3.04
C HIS A 347 -14.96 11.03 3.61
N TYR A 348 -14.63 12.26 4.01
CA TYR A 348 -15.58 13.16 4.68
C TYR A 348 -16.54 13.86 3.72
N TYR A 349 -16.11 14.17 2.50
CA TYR A 349 -16.91 14.94 1.54
C TYR A 349 -17.28 14.14 0.29
N GLY A 350 -16.59 13.05 0.01
CA GLY A 350 -16.78 12.24 -1.20
C GLY A 350 -16.02 12.77 -2.42
N PRO A 351 -15.89 11.93 -3.49
CA PRO A 351 -15.08 12.26 -4.66
C PRO A 351 -15.69 13.33 -5.59
N TYR A 352 -16.90 13.78 -5.31
CA TYR A 352 -17.64 14.76 -6.10
C TYR A 352 -17.95 16.03 -5.30
N SER A 353 -17.16 16.34 -4.28
CA SER A 353 -17.28 17.55 -3.45
C SER A 353 -16.37 18.67 -3.91
N HIS A 354 -16.68 19.88 -3.49
CA HIS A 354 -15.82 21.06 -3.65
C HIS A 354 -14.47 20.86 -2.97
N GLU A 355 -14.46 20.21 -1.81
CA GLU A 355 -13.28 19.96 -0.99
C GLU A 355 -12.32 19.02 -1.70
N THR A 356 -12.82 17.94 -2.31
CA THR A 356 -11.99 17.00 -3.07
C THR A 356 -11.39 17.67 -4.32
N MET A 357 -12.15 18.52 -5.01
CA MET A 357 -11.60 19.33 -6.10
C MET A 357 -10.53 20.29 -5.58
N ASP A 358 -10.82 21.05 -4.52
CA ASP A 358 -9.91 22.05 -3.97
C ASP A 358 -8.59 21.46 -3.51
N ILE A 359 -8.64 20.39 -2.70
CA ILE A 359 -7.42 19.74 -2.23
C ILE A 359 -6.61 19.14 -3.40
N THR A 360 -7.27 18.58 -4.42
CA THR A 360 -6.60 18.06 -5.62
C THR A 360 -5.82 19.16 -6.35
N LEU A 361 -6.43 20.34 -6.53
CA LEU A 361 -5.77 21.47 -7.16
C LEU A 361 -4.63 22.07 -6.31
N ARG A 362 -4.75 22.02 -4.99
CA ARG A 362 -3.67 22.43 -4.08
C ARG A 362 -2.52 21.43 -4.11
N THR A 363 -2.84 20.13 -4.13
CA THR A 363 -1.82 19.07 -4.23
C THR A 363 -1.03 19.16 -5.54
N ASP A 364 -1.67 19.54 -6.66
CA ASP A 364 -0.96 19.83 -7.92
C ASP A 364 0.09 20.96 -7.75
N ARG A 365 -0.25 22.01 -7.00
CA ARG A 365 0.69 23.12 -6.69
C ARG A 365 1.80 22.69 -5.74
N GLN A 366 1.49 21.86 -4.75
CA GLN A 366 2.47 21.31 -3.81
C GLN A 366 3.46 20.38 -4.54
N ILE A 367 2.98 19.56 -5.49
CA ILE A 367 3.83 18.75 -6.36
C ILE A 367 4.74 19.64 -7.22
N ALA A 368 4.22 20.72 -7.82
CA ALA A 368 5.03 21.66 -8.58
C ALA A 368 6.15 22.26 -7.73
N SER A 369 5.83 22.71 -6.52
CA SER A 369 6.81 23.27 -5.58
C SER A 369 7.89 22.24 -5.20
N LEU A 370 7.49 20.97 -4.97
CA LEU A 370 8.43 19.90 -4.68
C LEU A 370 9.35 19.61 -5.87
N LEU A 371 8.81 19.54 -7.08
CA LEU A 371 9.59 19.31 -8.30
C LEU A 371 10.59 20.43 -8.56
N ASP A 372 10.19 21.68 -8.35
CA ASP A 372 11.09 22.83 -8.48
C ASP A 372 12.19 22.82 -7.42
N PHE A 373 11.85 22.45 -6.18
CA PHE A 373 12.83 22.29 -5.11
C PHE A 373 13.85 21.18 -5.42
N VAL A 374 13.40 20.00 -5.84
CA VAL A 374 14.26 18.88 -6.24
C VAL A 374 15.12 19.28 -7.44
N ASN A 375 14.54 19.99 -8.42
CA ASN A 375 15.31 20.49 -9.56
C ASN A 375 16.44 21.42 -9.14
N SER A 376 16.19 22.31 -8.19
CA SER A 376 17.19 23.26 -7.71
C SER A 376 18.31 22.61 -6.90
N ARG A 377 18.04 21.51 -6.20
CA ARG A 377 18.98 20.86 -5.27
C ARG A 377 19.74 19.68 -5.88
N ILE A 378 19.07 18.89 -6.71
CA ILE A 378 19.57 17.61 -7.24
C ILE A 378 19.62 17.63 -8.77
N GLY A 379 18.65 18.32 -9.40
CA GLY A 379 18.37 18.32 -10.82
C GLY A 379 17.40 17.19 -11.20
N LEU A 380 16.33 17.52 -11.90
CA LEU A 380 15.35 16.52 -12.36
C LEU A 380 15.96 15.52 -13.36
N GLN A 381 17.00 15.90 -14.08
CA GLN A 381 17.76 14.99 -14.95
C GLN A 381 18.50 13.89 -14.17
N ASN A 382 18.70 14.04 -12.86
CA ASN A 382 19.30 13.07 -11.94
C ASN A 382 18.25 12.36 -11.08
N THR A 383 16.96 12.62 -11.31
CA THR A 383 15.86 12.11 -10.48
C THR A 383 14.93 11.26 -11.32
N LEU A 384 14.50 10.11 -10.77
CA LEU A 384 13.34 9.37 -11.23
C LEU A 384 12.15 9.77 -10.35
N VAL A 385 11.11 10.33 -10.95
CA VAL A 385 9.90 10.75 -10.24
C VAL A 385 8.76 9.82 -10.62
N VAL A 386 8.11 9.23 -9.64
CA VAL A 386 6.91 8.41 -9.81
C VAL A 386 5.74 9.13 -9.17
N PHE A 387 4.62 9.20 -9.87
CA PHE A 387 3.34 9.68 -9.36
C PHE A 387 2.28 8.59 -9.48
N THR A 388 1.60 8.28 -8.40
CA THR A 388 0.52 7.30 -8.35
C THR A 388 -0.40 7.54 -7.15
N ALA A 389 -1.39 6.65 -6.95
CA ALA A 389 -2.20 6.55 -5.75
C ALA A 389 -2.15 5.11 -5.22
N ASP A 390 -2.55 4.94 -3.98
CA ASP A 390 -2.66 3.63 -3.32
C ASP A 390 -4.02 2.96 -3.56
N HIS A 391 -5.05 3.73 -3.89
CA HIS A 391 -6.39 3.32 -4.34
C HIS A 391 -7.20 4.54 -4.81
N GLY A 392 -8.38 4.29 -5.34
CA GLY A 392 -9.39 5.30 -5.58
C GLY A 392 -10.46 5.32 -4.48
N VAL A 393 -11.69 5.76 -4.83
CA VAL A 393 -12.82 5.83 -3.89
C VAL A 393 -14.15 5.73 -4.63
N ALA A 394 -15.10 5.02 -4.01
CA ALA A 394 -16.47 4.96 -4.51
C ALA A 394 -17.20 6.31 -4.31
N PRO A 395 -18.18 6.63 -5.18
CA PRO A 395 -19.14 7.70 -4.87
C PRO A 395 -19.83 7.45 -3.53
N VAL A 396 -20.19 8.52 -2.82
CA VAL A 396 -21.09 8.42 -1.66
C VAL A 396 -22.36 7.68 -2.10
N PRO A 397 -22.85 6.64 -1.39
CA PRO A 397 -23.99 5.84 -1.83
C PRO A 397 -25.24 6.67 -2.09
N GLU A 398 -25.50 7.66 -1.26
CA GLU A 398 -26.62 8.57 -1.38
C GLU A 398 -26.51 9.44 -2.64
N HIS A 399 -25.29 9.86 -3.00
CA HIS A 399 -25.03 10.55 -4.27
C HIS A 399 -25.21 9.59 -5.45
N ALA A 400 -24.69 8.36 -5.37
CA ALA A 400 -24.91 7.35 -6.41
C ALA A 400 -26.41 7.08 -6.64
N ALA A 401 -27.19 6.96 -5.56
CA ALA A 401 -28.64 6.80 -5.65
C ALA A 401 -29.34 8.01 -6.31
N ALA A 402 -28.91 9.23 -6.02
CA ALA A 402 -29.42 10.44 -6.69
C ALA A 402 -29.13 10.46 -8.20
N LEU A 403 -28.08 9.74 -8.64
CA LEU A 403 -27.75 9.51 -10.06
C LEU A 403 -28.43 8.27 -10.67
N ASN A 404 -29.40 7.65 -9.97
CA ASN A 404 -30.08 6.40 -10.35
C ASN A 404 -29.12 5.19 -10.46
N LEU A 405 -27.99 5.20 -9.75
CA LEU A 405 -27.11 4.05 -9.55
C LEU A 405 -27.54 3.27 -8.30
N PRO A 406 -27.19 1.99 -8.15
CA PRO A 406 -27.64 1.16 -7.02
C PRO A 406 -26.90 1.48 -5.71
N GLY A 407 -26.73 2.76 -5.37
CA GLY A 407 -26.04 3.20 -4.16
C GLY A 407 -26.81 2.86 -2.89
N SER A 408 -26.20 2.14 -1.96
CA SER A 408 -26.75 1.88 -0.62
C SER A 408 -25.69 1.43 0.37
N ARG A 409 -26.02 1.50 1.66
CA ARG A 409 -25.22 0.97 2.77
C ARG A 409 -25.80 -0.35 3.24
N ILE A 410 -24.92 -1.32 3.50
CA ILE A 410 -25.27 -2.65 4.01
C ILE A 410 -25.04 -2.64 5.51
N SER A 411 -26.07 -2.90 6.31
CA SER A 411 -25.93 -2.93 7.75
C SER A 411 -25.05 -4.09 8.22
N ASN A 412 -23.96 -3.78 8.91
CA ASN A 412 -23.05 -4.76 9.50
C ASN A 412 -23.78 -5.67 10.51
N SER A 413 -24.69 -5.12 11.30
CA SER A 413 -25.44 -5.86 12.30
C SER A 413 -26.42 -6.84 11.65
N GLN A 414 -27.17 -6.41 10.62
CA GLN A 414 -28.08 -7.28 9.88
C GLN A 414 -27.34 -8.41 9.17
N LEU A 415 -26.23 -8.11 8.53
CA LEU A 415 -25.37 -9.11 7.89
C LEU A 415 -24.86 -10.15 8.88
N LEU A 416 -24.33 -9.70 10.03
CA LEU A 416 -23.80 -10.59 11.06
C LEU A 416 -24.91 -11.45 11.68
N GLU A 417 -26.08 -10.89 11.92
CA GLU A 417 -27.23 -11.66 12.46
C GLU A 417 -27.77 -12.69 11.45
N ALA A 418 -27.82 -12.37 10.17
CA ALA A 418 -28.20 -13.33 9.13
C ALA A 418 -27.25 -14.56 9.12
N ILE A 419 -25.93 -14.28 9.17
CA ILE A 419 -24.88 -15.32 9.22
C ILE A 419 -25.02 -16.16 10.49
N LYS A 420 -25.12 -15.52 11.66
CA LYS A 420 -25.27 -16.23 12.94
C LYS A 420 -26.56 -17.04 13.01
N ALA A 421 -27.66 -16.53 12.47
CA ALA A 421 -28.94 -17.26 12.42
C ALA A 421 -28.82 -18.55 11.58
N ALA A 422 -28.20 -18.49 10.39
CA ALA A 422 -27.97 -19.66 9.56
C ALA A 422 -27.07 -20.69 10.25
N ILE A 423 -26.00 -20.23 10.91
CA ILE A 423 -25.11 -21.11 11.69
C ILE A 423 -25.87 -21.77 12.85
N ARG A 424 -26.70 -21.02 13.59
CA ARG A 424 -27.55 -21.58 14.64
C ARG A 424 -28.54 -22.60 14.09
N GLN A 425 -29.18 -22.31 12.98
CA GLN A 425 -30.11 -23.25 12.33
C GLN A 425 -29.42 -24.55 11.94
N ARG A 426 -28.21 -24.51 11.45
CA ARG A 426 -27.47 -25.69 10.94
C ARG A 426 -26.80 -26.50 12.06
N TYR A 427 -26.23 -25.83 13.08
CA TYR A 427 -25.37 -26.43 14.08
C TYR A 427 -25.85 -26.22 15.52
N GLY A 428 -26.89 -25.42 15.74
CA GLY A 428 -27.44 -25.14 17.07
C GLY A 428 -27.96 -26.41 17.76
N ARG A 429 -27.69 -26.48 19.06
CA ARG A 429 -28.26 -27.57 19.90
C ARG A 429 -29.69 -27.21 20.29
N LYS A 430 -30.55 -28.21 20.44
CA LYS A 430 -31.96 -28.02 20.87
C LYS A 430 -32.07 -27.48 22.31
N ASP A 431 -31.02 -27.59 23.12
CA ASP A 431 -30.94 -27.08 24.49
C ASP A 431 -30.31 -25.66 24.44
N GLU A 432 -31.15 -24.64 24.45
CA GLU A 432 -30.74 -23.22 24.40
C GLU A 432 -29.80 -22.83 25.53
N SER A 433 -29.85 -23.52 26.70
CA SER A 433 -28.93 -23.26 27.83
C SER A 433 -27.50 -23.65 27.53
N LYS A 434 -27.22 -24.36 26.46
CA LYS A 434 -25.91 -24.87 26.00
C LYS A 434 -25.58 -24.49 24.56
N ASP A 435 -26.31 -23.54 23.96
CA ASP A 435 -26.01 -23.08 22.60
C ASP A 435 -24.73 -22.26 22.58
N THR A 436 -23.65 -22.86 22.09
CA THR A 436 -22.33 -22.25 21.94
C THR A 436 -22.06 -21.78 20.51
N THR A 437 -23.07 -21.79 19.61
CA THR A 437 -22.88 -21.39 18.20
C THR A 437 -22.49 -19.93 18.04
N ALA A 438 -22.85 -19.07 19.01
CA ALA A 438 -22.40 -17.68 19.06
C ALA A 438 -20.85 -17.55 19.10
N ASP A 439 -20.16 -18.56 19.62
CA ASP A 439 -18.70 -18.58 19.73
C ASP A 439 -18.00 -18.97 18.42
N TYR A 440 -18.73 -19.38 17.37
CA TYR A 440 -18.11 -19.79 16.12
C TYR A 440 -17.66 -18.61 15.25
N VAL A 441 -18.31 -17.44 15.33
CA VAL A 441 -17.94 -16.23 14.61
C VAL A 441 -17.20 -15.28 15.54
N LEU A 442 -15.90 -15.08 15.31
CA LEU A 442 -15.06 -14.20 16.12
C LEU A 442 -15.15 -12.74 15.69
N SER A 443 -15.19 -12.50 14.38
CA SER A 443 -15.15 -11.14 13.83
C SER A 443 -15.75 -11.09 12.42
N LEU A 444 -16.37 -9.96 12.12
CA LEU A 444 -16.63 -9.47 10.76
C LEU A 444 -15.87 -8.15 10.64
N SER A 445 -14.78 -8.14 9.88
CA SER A 445 -13.94 -6.96 9.70
C SER A 445 -13.45 -6.89 8.25
N ASN A 446 -13.48 -5.69 7.65
CA ASN A 446 -13.03 -5.48 6.27
C ASN A 446 -13.64 -6.47 5.26
N ALA A 447 -14.95 -6.73 5.37
CA ALA A 447 -15.68 -7.73 4.57
C ALA A 447 -15.15 -9.17 4.73
N ASN A 448 -14.41 -9.48 5.79
CA ASN A 448 -13.90 -10.80 6.13
C ASN A 448 -14.59 -11.35 7.37
N ILE A 449 -15.04 -12.61 7.31
CA ILE A 449 -15.57 -13.36 8.44
C ILE A 449 -14.46 -14.25 9.00
N PHE A 450 -14.23 -14.17 10.30
CA PHE A 450 -13.24 -14.97 11.01
C PHE A 450 -13.94 -15.97 11.93
N PHE A 451 -13.66 -17.26 11.76
CA PHE A 451 -14.19 -18.30 12.63
C PHE A 451 -13.25 -18.69 13.76
N ASN A 452 -13.84 -19.15 14.86
CA ASN A 452 -13.14 -19.78 15.97
C ASN A 452 -12.81 -21.24 15.61
N LEU A 453 -11.63 -21.42 14.99
CA LEU A 453 -11.18 -22.74 14.53
C LEU A 453 -11.04 -23.75 15.69
N ALA A 454 -10.79 -23.29 16.93
CA ALA A 454 -10.73 -24.16 18.09
C ALA A 454 -12.13 -24.69 18.48
N ALA A 455 -13.14 -23.82 18.46
CA ALA A 455 -14.52 -24.21 18.69
C ALA A 455 -15.04 -25.18 17.62
N LEU A 456 -14.74 -24.91 16.34
CA LEU A 456 -15.11 -25.80 15.23
C LEU A 456 -14.50 -27.21 15.40
N ARG A 457 -13.21 -27.29 15.75
CA ARG A 457 -12.52 -28.57 16.04
C ARG A 457 -13.14 -29.29 17.23
N ARG A 458 -13.41 -28.58 18.33
CA ARG A 458 -14.07 -29.14 19.52
C ARG A 458 -15.41 -29.81 19.18
N ASP A 459 -16.21 -29.14 18.35
CA ASP A 459 -17.57 -29.56 18.02
C ASP A 459 -17.64 -30.41 16.72
N ARG A 460 -16.48 -30.72 16.13
CA ARG A 460 -16.30 -31.52 14.90
C ARG A 460 -17.04 -30.96 13.69
N ILE A 461 -17.06 -29.65 13.57
CA ILE A 461 -17.65 -28.94 12.44
C ILE A 461 -16.59 -28.74 11.35
N SER A 462 -16.92 -29.10 10.12
CA SER A 462 -16.08 -28.87 8.95
C SER A 462 -15.95 -27.36 8.67
N LEU A 463 -14.70 -26.89 8.48
CA LEU A 463 -14.46 -25.50 8.08
C LEU A 463 -15.14 -25.20 6.73
N GLU A 464 -15.01 -26.08 5.75
CA GLU A 464 -15.59 -25.91 4.40
C GLU A 464 -17.13 -25.84 4.44
N GLU A 465 -17.77 -26.60 5.33
CA GLU A 465 -19.23 -26.54 5.49
C GLU A 465 -19.69 -25.22 6.14
N ILE A 466 -19.06 -24.78 7.21
CA ILE A 466 -19.48 -23.54 7.88
C ILE A 466 -19.14 -22.29 7.04
N GLU A 467 -18.04 -22.30 6.28
CA GLU A 467 -17.71 -21.28 5.29
C GLU A 467 -18.85 -21.13 4.27
N THR A 468 -19.36 -22.27 3.76
CA THR A 468 -20.47 -22.29 2.80
C THR A 468 -21.76 -21.78 3.44
N VAL A 469 -22.10 -22.27 4.63
CA VAL A 469 -23.32 -21.83 5.36
C VAL A 469 -23.30 -20.31 5.60
N ALA A 470 -22.16 -19.77 6.02
CA ALA A 470 -22.03 -18.34 6.26
C ALA A 470 -22.05 -17.51 4.96
N GLY A 471 -21.39 -18.00 3.91
CA GLY A 471 -21.39 -17.37 2.60
C GLY A 471 -22.76 -17.33 1.96
N ASP A 472 -23.48 -18.44 1.97
CA ASP A 472 -24.85 -18.54 1.44
C ASP A 472 -25.83 -17.64 2.20
N ALA A 473 -25.68 -17.55 3.53
CA ALA A 473 -26.47 -16.64 4.34
C ALA A 473 -26.16 -15.16 4.02
N ALA A 474 -24.89 -14.84 3.81
CA ALA A 474 -24.49 -13.49 3.43
C ALA A 474 -25.08 -13.09 2.06
N LEU A 475 -25.14 -13.99 1.08
CA LEU A 475 -25.75 -13.75 -0.23
C LEU A 475 -27.26 -13.43 -0.17
N GLN A 476 -27.96 -13.78 0.92
CA GLN A 476 -29.35 -13.41 1.10
C GLN A 476 -29.52 -11.96 1.58
N VAL A 477 -28.44 -11.30 1.98
CA VAL A 477 -28.46 -9.90 2.41
C VAL A 477 -28.31 -9.00 1.17
N PRO A 478 -29.29 -8.13 0.90
CA PRO A 478 -29.25 -7.25 -0.27
C PRO A 478 -27.97 -6.40 -0.30
N GLY A 479 -27.24 -6.46 -1.43
CA GLY A 479 -26.00 -5.72 -1.62
C GLY A 479 -24.74 -6.58 -1.51
N ILE A 480 -24.84 -7.83 -1.09
CA ILE A 480 -23.74 -8.79 -1.19
C ILE A 480 -23.84 -9.50 -2.56
N ALA A 481 -22.83 -9.30 -3.41
CA ALA A 481 -22.79 -9.88 -4.74
C ALA A 481 -22.22 -11.28 -4.76
N ARG A 482 -21.18 -11.53 -3.97
CA ARG A 482 -20.40 -12.78 -4.02
C ARG A 482 -19.70 -13.03 -2.69
N TYR A 483 -19.30 -14.26 -2.49
CA TYR A 483 -18.34 -14.63 -1.45
C TYR A 483 -17.28 -15.60 -1.98
N PHE A 484 -16.16 -15.64 -1.28
CA PHE A 484 -15.08 -16.60 -1.53
C PHE A 484 -14.66 -17.21 -0.20
N THR A 485 -14.56 -18.54 -0.16
CA THR A 485 -14.14 -19.23 1.04
C THR A 485 -12.62 -19.37 1.10
N ARG A 486 -12.07 -19.40 2.31
CA ARG A 486 -10.64 -19.70 2.54
C ARG A 486 -10.27 -21.04 1.90
N THR A 487 -11.12 -22.09 2.07
CA THR A 487 -10.90 -23.41 1.50
C THR A 487 -10.80 -23.36 -0.02
N GLN A 488 -11.68 -22.60 -0.69
CA GLN A 488 -11.67 -22.38 -2.14
C GLN A 488 -10.40 -21.64 -2.59
N LEU A 489 -10.05 -20.56 -1.91
CA LEU A 489 -8.88 -19.71 -2.25
C LEU A 489 -7.56 -20.46 -2.02
N GLN A 490 -7.45 -21.26 -0.96
CA GLN A 490 -6.25 -22.07 -0.72
C GLN A 490 -6.01 -23.15 -1.79
N ARG A 491 -7.08 -23.63 -2.42
CA ARG A 491 -7.01 -24.59 -3.53
C ARG A 491 -6.88 -23.90 -4.89
N ALA A 492 -6.84 -22.58 -4.94
CA ALA A 492 -6.97 -21.78 -6.16
C ALA A 492 -8.17 -22.20 -7.04
N ALA A 493 -9.24 -22.67 -6.41
CA ALA A 493 -10.45 -23.14 -7.07
C ALA A 493 -11.36 -21.97 -7.45
N ILE A 494 -10.86 -21.10 -8.31
CA ILE A 494 -11.56 -19.92 -8.83
C ILE A 494 -11.58 -19.96 -10.38
N PRO A 495 -12.58 -19.36 -11.03
CA PRO A 495 -12.59 -19.24 -12.48
C PRO A 495 -11.39 -18.42 -12.96
N PRO A 496 -10.57 -18.92 -13.91
CA PRO A 496 -9.34 -18.26 -14.34
C PRO A 496 -9.57 -16.89 -15.00
N ASP A 497 -10.70 -16.73 -15.68
CA ASP A 497 -11.04 -15.52 -16.43
C ASP A 497 -11.91 -14.52 -15.63
N ASP A 498 -12.12 -14.78 -14.33
CA ASP A 498 -12.90 -13.91 -13.46
C ASP A 498 -11.98 -12.85 -12.80
N PRO A 499 -12.06 -11.58 -13.21
CA PRO A 499 -11.18 -10.54 -12.68
C PRO A 499 -11.43 -10.23 -11.20
N ILE A 500 -12.67 -10.39 -10.72
CA ILE A 500 -13.00 -10.18 -9.30
C ILE A 500 -12.40 -11.32 -8.46
N ALA A 501 -12.61 -12.58 -8.87
CA ALA A 501 -12.04 -13.73 -8.19
C ALA A 501 -10.50 -13.65 -8.12
N ARG A 502 -9.85 -13.23 -9.21
CA ARG A 502 -8.41 -13.01 -9.26
C ARG A 502 -7.97 -11.94 -8.26
N ARG A 503 -8.65 -10.80 -8.19
CA ARG A 503 -8.35 -9.74 -7.23
C ARG A 503 -8.50 -10.20 -5.78
N VAL A 504 -9.53 -10.98 -5.49
CA VAL A 504 -9.71 -11.59 -4.16
C VAL A 504 -8.57 -12.55 -3.84
N LEU A 505 -8.16 -13.41 -4.80
CA LEU A 505 -7.05 -14.33 -4.62
C LEU A 505 -5.72 -13.60 -4.36
N HIS A 506 -5.44 -12.53 -5.10
CA HIS A 506 -4.26 -11.69 -4.89
C HIS A 506 -4.27 -10.94 -3.54
N GLY A 507 -5.45 -10.67 -2.99
CA GLY A 507 -5.62 -10.10 -1.64
C GLY A 507 -5.54 -11.12 -0.51
N PHE A 508 -5.67 -12.41 -0.82
CA PHE A 508 -5.82 -13.46 0.17
C PHE A 508 -4.49 -14.01 0.69
N ASN A 509 -4.23 -13.82 1.96
CA ASN A 509 -3.12 -14.46 2.68
C ASN A 509 -3.66 -15.48 3.67
N SER A 510 -3.24 -16.74 3.54
CA SER A 510 -3.79 -17.86 4.32
C SER A 510 -3.60 -17.75 5.84
N ARG A 511 -2.69 -16.91 6.33
CA ARG A 511 -2.47 -16.69 7.76
C ARG A 511 -3.26 -15.52 8.32
N ARG A 512 -3.56 -14.50 7.48
CA ARG A 512 -4.06 -13.20 7.93
C ARG A 512 -5.48 -12.89 7.50
N SER A 513 -5.90 -13.37 6.33
CA SER A 513 -7.25 -13.15 5.82
C SER A 513 -8.31 -13.97 6.57
N GLY A 514 -9.56 -13.55 6.46
CA GLY A 514 -10.72 -14.26 7.01
C GLY A 514 -10.96 -15.62 6.37
N ASP A 515 -11.94 -16.33 6.89
CA ASP A 515 -12.36 -17.64 6.38
C ASP A 515 -13.41 -17.51 5.26
N VAL A 516 -14.19 -16.42 5.28
CA VAL A 516 -15.08 -16.04 4.17
C VAL A 516 -14.83 -14.58 3.83
N ILE A 517 -14.59 -14.28 2.55
CA ILE A 517 -14.41 -12.94 2.03
C ILE A 517 -15.64 -12.57 1.22
N LEU A 518 -16.27 -11.46 1.58
CA LEU A 518 -17.46 -10.95 0.93
C LEU A 518 -17.11 -9.88 -0.10
N VAL A 519 -17.82 -9.87 -1.22
CA VAL A 519 -17.77 -8.83 -2.25
C VAL A 519 -19.15 -8.19 -2.33
N THR A 520 -19.23 -6.89 -2.18
CA THR A 520 -20.47 -6.13 -2.31
C THR A 520 -20.81 -5.89 -3.78
N GLU A 521 -22.05 -5.56 -4.09
CA GLU A 521 -22.43 -5.04 -5.40
C GLU A 521 -21.77 -3.68 -5.66
N PRO A 522 -21.61 -3.26 -6.93
CA PRO A 522 -21.09 -1.93 -7.25
C PRO A 522 -21.90 -0.82 -6.57
N PHE A 523 -21.20 0.23 -6.11
CA PHE A 523 -21.76 1.39 -5.40
C PHE A 523 -22.43 1.08 -4.06
N ARG A 524 -22.27 -0.15 -3.56
CA ARG A 524 -22.73 -0.55 -2.23
C ARG A 524 -21.53 -0.92 -1.37
N TYR A 525 -21.57 -0.54 -0.12
CA TYR A 525 -20.54 -0.93 0.84
C TYR A 525 -21.09 -1.13 2.24
N LEU A 526 -20.32 -1.85 3.03
CA LEU A 526 -20.67 -2.09 4.43
C LEU A 526 -20.78 -0.76 5.16
N GLU A 527 -21.71 -0.67 6.10
CA GLU A 527 -21.98 0.51 6.90
C GLU A 527 -20.70 1.04 7.56
N THR A 528 -20.48 2.35 7.43
CA THR A 528 -19.33 3.06 7.97
C THR A 528 -19.82 4.31 8.69
N PHE A 529 -18.92 4.94 9.45
CA PHE A 529 -19.19 6.21 10.15
C PHE A 529 -18.76 7.45 9.34
N ILE A 530 -18.48 7.26 8.05
CA ILE A 530 -18.03 8.31 7.11
C ILE A 530 -18.83 8.24 5.81
N PRO A 531 -18.99 9.38 5.09
CA PRO A 531 -19.77 9.45 3.86
C PRO A 531 -19.29 8.51 2.77
N ALA A 532 -18.01 8.54 2.42
CA ALA A 532 -17.43 7.72 1.36
C ALA A 532 -16.35 6.77 1.88
N THR A 533 -16.22 5.63 1.23
CA THR A 533 -15.16 4.64 1.52
C THR A 533 -14.75 3.90 0.24
N HIS A 534 -13.75 3.05 0.37
CA HIS A 534 -13.13 2.26 -0.69
C HIS A 534 -12.87 0.83 -0.19
N GLY A 535 -12.20 -0.01 -0.98
CA GLY A 535 -11.88 -1.40 -0.59
C GLY A 535 -12.50 -2.43 -1.53
N SER A 536 -13.23 -1.99 -2.54
CA SER A 536 -13.91 -2.86 -3.50
C SER A 536 -12.98 -3.29 -4.66
N PRO A 537 -13.38 -4.31 -5.45
CA PRO A 537 -12.64 -4.70 -6.65
C PRO A 537 -13.01 -3.88 -7.89
N TYR A 538 -13.79 -2.82 -7.77
CA TYR A 538 -14.32 -2.07 -8.91
C TYR A 538 -13.39 -0.93 -9.34
N SER A 539 -13.56 -0.46 -10.59
CA SER A 539 -12.66 0.50 -11.21
C SER A 539 -12.58 1.86 -10.49
N TYR A 540 -13.63 2.29 -9.82
CA TYR A 540 -13.58 3.52 -9.02
C TYR A 540 -12.60 3.45 -7.83
N ASP A 541 -12.28 2.23 -7.35
CA ASP A 541 -11.28 1.98 -6.30
C ASP A 541 -9.93 1.50 -6.88
N THR A 542 -9.94 0.79 -8.04
CA THR A 542 -8.72 0.16 -8.56
C THR A 542 -7.98 1.02 -9.58
N HIS A 543 -8.68 1.89 -10.34
CA HIS A 543 -8.08 2.67 -11.42
C HIS A 543 -7.43 3.95 -10.90
N VAL A 544 -6.13 3.99 -10.94
CA VAL A 544 -5.29 5.06 -10.39
C VAL A 544 -4.32 5.60 -11.44
N PRO A 545 -3.80 6.82 -11.30
CA PRO A 545 -2.74 7.30 -12.18
C PRO A 545 -1.45 6.48 -11.96
N LEU A 546 -0.70 6.30 -13.04
CA LEU A 546 0.67 5.81 -13.02
C LEU A 546 1.49 6.61 -14.01
N ILE A 547 2.40 7.45 -13.50
CA ILE A 547 3.27 8.30 -14.30
C ILE A 547 4.69 8.13 -13.77
N ILE A 548 5.64 7.84 -14.65
CA ILE A 548 7.06 7.77 -14.31
C ILE A 548 7.82 8.74 -15.20
N MET A 549 8.49 9.71 -14.60
CA MET A 549 9.28 10.73 -15.28
C MET A 549 10.76 10.59 -14.92
N GLY A 550 11.63 10.68 -15.90
CA GLY A 550 13.07 10.70 -15.67
C GLY A 550 13.84 9.89 -16.70
N ARG A 551 15.14 9.76 -16.44
CA ARG A 551 16.08 9.16 -17.38
C ARG A 551 15.80 7.66 -17.60
N GLY A 552 15.90 7.23 -18.85
CA GLY A 552 15.68 5.82 -19.24
C GLY A 552 14.25 5.53 -19.67
N LEU A 553 13.37 6.52 -19.61
CA LEU A 553 11.98 6.42 -20.03
C LEU A 553 11.69 7.36 -21.21
N ALA A 554 10.90 6.92 -22.15
CA ALA A 554 10.36 7.72 -23.23
C ALA A 554 9.05 8.38 -22.76
N PRO A 555 8.97 9.72 -22.75
CA PRO A 555 7.72 10.39 -22.46
C PRO A 555 6.63 9.97 -23.46
N GLY A 556 5.42 9.80 -22.95
CA GLY A 556 4.28 9.41 -23.80
C GLY A 556 3.10 8.88 -23.00
N ARG A 557 2.01 8.65 -23.72
CA ARG A 557 0.80 8.04 -23.18
C ARG A 557 0.72 6.58 -23.66
N TYR A 558 0.71 5.65 -22.73
CA TYR A 558 0.70 4.21 -22.97
C TYR A 558 -0.66 3.63 -22.59
N ASN A 559 -1.20 2.78 -23.46
CA ASN A 559 -2.52 2.14 -23.26
C ASN A 559 -2.40 0.64 -22.92
N GLN A 560 -1.19 0.15 -22.73
CA GLN A 560 -0.98 -1.19 -22.21
C GLN A 560 -1.47 -1.27 -20.76
N SER A 561 -2.09 -2.40 -20.41
CA SER A 561 -2.50 -2.66 -19.03
C SER A 561 -1.28 -2.65 -18.10
N ALA A 562 -1.39 -1.89 -17.04
CA ALA A 562 -0.38 -1.74 -16.00
C ALA A 562 -1.00 -1.88 -14.61
N THR A 563 -0.17 -2.06 -13.63
CA THR A 563 -0.57 -2.07 -12.22
C THR A 563 0.48 -1.35 -11.38
N PRO A 564 0.11 -0.72 -10.26
CA PRO A 564 1.10 -0.13 -9.36
C PRO A 564 2.18 -1.10 -8.86
N ALA A 565 1.93 -2.41 -8.87
CA ALA A 565 2.96 -3.42 -8.60
C ALA A 565 4.11 -3.42 -9.64
N ASP A 566 3.90 -2.87 -10.84
CA ASP A 566 4.92 -2.78 -11.90
C ASP A 566 5.99 -1.72 -11.61
N ILE A 567 5.75 -0.81 -10.65
CA ILE A 567 6.65 0.28 -10.29
C ILE A 567 8.01 -0.27 -9.82
N ALA A 568 8.00 -1.13 -8.80
CA ALA A 568 9.24 -1.61 -8.19
C ALA A 568 10.14 -2.39 -9.17
N PRO A 569 9.67 -3.38 -9.95
CA PRO A 569 10.50 -4.09 -10.92
C PRO A 569 10.95 -3.19 -12.08
N THR A 570 10.14 -2.20 -12.50
CA THR A 570 10.54 -1.23 -13.52
C THR A 570 11.67 -0.33 -13.04
N LEU A 571 11.57 0.21 -11.84
CA LEU A 571 12.62 1.02 -11.23
C LEU A 571 13.89 0.17 -10.98
N ALA A 572 13.75 -1.06 -10.50
CA ALA A 572 14.86 -1.99 -10.30
C ALA A 572 15.64 -2.21 -11.62
N ASN A 573 14.93 -2.42 -12.73
CA ASN A 573 15.50 -2.56 -14.06
C ASN A 573 16.28 -1.29 -14.48
N ILE A 574 15.68 -0.09 -14.31
CA ILE A 574 16.33 1.17 -14.67
C ILE A 574 17.59 1.43 -13.82
N LEU A 575 17.53 1.09 -12.54
CA LEU A 575 18.63 1.27 -11.59
C LEU A 575 19.70 0.19 -11.69
N GLY A 576 19.42 -0.93 -12.39
CA GLY A 576 20.31 -2.09 -12.46
C GLY A 576 20.53 -2.74 -11.09
N VAL A 577 19.49 -2.83 -10.28
CA VAL A 577 19.47 -3.55 -9.00
C VAL A 577 18.51 -4.72 -9.08
N GLN A 578 18.62 -5.66 -8.12
CA GLN A 578 17.69 -6.77 -8.01
C GLN A 578 16.27 -6.26 -7.77
N ALA A 579 15.28 -6.82 -8.45
CA ALA A 579 13.87 -6.60 -8.10
C ALA A 579 13.57 -7.19 -6.71
N PRO A 580 12.59 -6.65 -5.96
CA PRO A 580 12.18 -7.22 -4.68
C PRO A 580 11.87 -8.72 -4.78
N SER A 581 12.23 -9.49 -3.74
CA SER A 581 12.28 -10.95 -3.77
C SER A 581 10.98 -11.64 -4.19
N ASN A 582 9.83 -11.06 -3.85
CA ASN A 582 8.52 -11.61 -4.19
C ASN A 582 7.78 -10.78 -5.25
N SER A 583 8.50 -9.95 -6.00
CA SER A 583 7.89 -9.08 -7.01
C SER A 583 7.18 -9.90 -8.09
N THR A 584 5.90 -9.63 -8.28
CA THR A 584 5.03 -10.24 -9.30
C THR A 584 4.68 -9.28 -10.42
N GLY A 585 4.94 -7.99 -10.24
CA GLY A 585 4.78 -6.96 -11.25
C GLY A 585 5.74 -7.18 -12.43
N ARG A 586 5.37 -6.67 -13.61
CA ARG A 586 6.22 -6.71 -14.80
C ARG A 586 7.07 -5.45 -14.93
N VAL A 587 8.12 -5.52 -15.72
CA VAL A 587 8.83 -4.32 -16.18
C VAL A 587 8.00 -3.66 -17.27
N LEU A 588 7.75 -2.37 -17.15
CA LEU A 588 7.01 -1.56 -18.14
C LEU A 588 7.92 -1.23 -19.34
N ALA A 589 8.29 -2.30 -20.08
CA ALA A 589 9.31 -2.26 -21.10
C ALA A 589 8.95 -1.35 -22.29
N GLU A 590 7.66 -1.17 -22.55
CA GLU A 590 7.13 -0.31 -23.62
C GLU A 590 7.55 1.16 -23.49
N ALA A 591 7.85 1.60 -22.28
CA ALA A 591 8.31 2.97 -22.03
C ALA A 591 9.84 3.08 -21.87
N LEU A 592 10.57 1.98 -21.87
CA LEU A 592 12.02 2.02 -21.73
C LEU A 592 12.71 2.47 -23.01
N VAL A 593 13.65 3.41 -22.89
CA VAL A 593 14.50 3.81 -24.02
C VAL A 593 15.49 2.70 -24.31
N VAL A 594 15.29 2.01 -25.44
CA VAL A 594 16.24 0.99 -25.92
C VAL A 594 17.56 1.69 -26.27
N ARG A 595 18.62 1.40 -25.52
CA ARG A 595 19.96 1.84 -25.93
C ARG A 595 20.34 1.06 -27.19
N SER A 596 20.34 1.71 -28.35
CA SER A 596 21.01 1.12 -29.51
C SER A 596 22.46 0.89 -29.11
N GLN A 597 22.90 -0.37 -29.08
CA GLN A 597 24.33 -0.69 -29.06
C GLN A 597 24.92 -0.12 -30.36
N ARG A 598 25.56 1.04 -30.28
CA ARG A 598 26.45 1.54 -31.32
C ARG A 598 27.87 1.08 -31.02
#